data_c5f63a23efbd16f23b55b843e3bed2a0
#
_entry.id   c5f63a23efbd16f23b55b843e3bed2a0
#
_cell.length_a   1.000
_cell.length_b   1.000
_cell.length_c   1.000
_cell.angle_alpha   90.00
_cell.angle_beta   90.00
_cell.angle_gamma   90.00
#
_symmetry.space_group_name_H-M   'P 1'
#
loop_
_entity.id
_entity.type
_entity.pdbx_description
1 polymer ?
#
loop_
_entity_poly.entity_id
_entity_poly.type
_entity_poly.pdbx_seq_one_letter_code
_entity_poly.pdbx_strand_id
1 'polypeptide(L)'
;MKLYSRNKKGKPLIWWIESDDTVNANGHIEINMFYGQVDGKIQKKQRLTKSGKNLGKANATTIQEQAKLDISYLYKAQRDKDYFESIDDYALSKKAMLASVLQDHWKKIKLQDDGNTFVDEYYFQPKLNGIRCMIEKVSDTEVIFLSRENLVFTYFKDIANAVLKLDIPIGARLDGELFNKSLKFEHICSVVNSETERYVIDPDTGAQLCNETDIQIHVYDYIKDDPNKTFKERLKDRDDMFGEDFTSLYIKKVHTEEVVSLSDLEDKYNAAIVDKDEGGMVRAAIGTYEYSYRSLFLFKYKKMKTGEFKITDIIEAENEPGKPIFVVTVGTNSCNVAIEGDKASNAIYLTDKYEYIGKWLSIRYQEKTRHGNLSFPVGEYIREGKEDEDGNFIPSV
;
A
#
# COMPACT_ATOMS: atom_id res chain seq x y z
N MET A 1 7.22 13.93 -25.39
CA MET A 1 7.17 12.44 -25.34
C MET A 1 5.82 12.03 -24.81
N LYS A 2 5.15 11.05 -25.45
CA LYS A 2 3.82 10.57 -25.03
C LYS A 2 3.96 9.24 -24.32
N LEU A 3 3.12 9.01 -23.30
CA LEU A 3 3.01 7.74 -22.60
C LEU A 3 1.58 7.22 -22.70
N TYR A 4 1.43 5.92 -22.76
CA TYR A 4 0.16 5.21 -22.94
C TYR A 4 -0.08 4.21 -21.82
N SER A 5 -1.35 4.02 -21.46
CA SER A 5 -1.81 3.05 -20.46
C SER A 5 -3.19 2.54 -20.84
N ARG A 6 -3.83 1.74 -19.97
CA ARG A 6 -5.23 1.33 -20.12
C ARG A 6 -6.01 1.59 -18.85
N ASN A 7 -7.27 1.98 -18.98
CA ASN A 7 -8.16 2.08 -17.82
C ASN A 7 -8.68 0.69 -17.40
N LYS A 8 -9.44 0.64 -16.30
CA LYS A 8 -10.04 -0.60 -15.77
C LYS A 8 -10.94 -1.36 -16.75
N LYS A 9 -11.40 -0.70 -17.83
CA LYS A 9 -12.21 -1.29 -18.91
C LYS A 9 -11.37 -1.64 -20.15
N GLY A 10 -10.04 -1.61 -20.05
CA GLY A 10 -9.10 -1.88 -21.13
C GLY A 10 -8.98 -0.78 -22.20
N LYS A 11 -9.69 0.36 -22.05
CA LYS A 11 -9.60 1.45 -23.01
C LYS A 11 -8.28 2.18 -22.91
N PRO A 12 -7.61 2.52 -24.04
CA PRO A 12 -6.31 3.17 -24.02
C PRO A 12 -6.39 4.58 -23.46
N LEU A 13 -5.42 4.90 -22.61
CA LEU A 13 -5.16 6.21 -22.03
C LEU A 13 -3.90 6.79 -22.64
N ILE A 14 -3.81 8.12 -22.67
CA ILE A 14 -2.63 8.86 -23.12
C ILE A 14 -2.29 9.94 -22.09
N TRP A 15 -0.99 10.19 -21.92
CA TRP A 15 -0.46 11.24 -21.10
C TRP A 15 0.81 11.82 -21.74
N TRP A 16 1.01 13.16 -21.63
CA TRP A 16 2.25 13.80 -22.06
C TRP A 16 2.47 15.13 -21.37
N ILE A 17 3.70 15.63 -21.46
CA ILE A 17 4.12 16.94 -20.95
C ILE A 17 4.51 17.83 -22.12
N GLU A 18 4.17 19.12 -22.00
CA GLU A 18 4.67 20.21 -22.81
C GLU A 18 5.21 21.31 -21.90
N SER A 19 6.39 21.84 -22.23
CA SER A 19 6.99 23.02 -21.64
C SER A 19 7.84 23.68 -22.73
N ASP A 20 7.85 24.99 -22.79
CA ASP A 20 8.69 25.77 -23.70
C ASP A 20 10.02 26.17 -23.08
N ASP A 21 10.31 25.77 -21.82
CA ASP A 21 11.49 26.10 -21.04
C ASP A 21 11.70 27.62 -20.85
N THR A 22 10.71 28.46 -21.21
CA THR A 22 10.80 29.91 -21.09
C THR A 22 10.24 30.41 -19.77
N VAL A 23 10.85 31.45 -19.23
CA VAL A 23 10.38 32.11 -18.04
C VAL A 23 9.28 33.09 -18.43
N ASN A 24 8.08 32.89 -17.92
CA ASN A 24 6.94 33.76 -18.17
C ASN A 24 7.06 35.14 -17.48
N ALA A 25 6.12 36.04 -17.73
CA ALA A 25 6.11 37.41 -17.17
C ALA A 25 6.10 37.44 -15.64
N ASN A 26 5.68 36.35 -14.97
CA ASN A 26 5.69 36.19 -13.52
C ASN A 26 6.98 35.55 -12.96
N GLY A 27 8.00 35.34 -13.81
CA GLY A 27 9.25 34.74 -13.41
C GLY A 27 9.21 33.21 -13.24
N HIS A 28 8.20 32.52 -13.79
CA HIS A 28 8.03 31.06 -13.63
C HIS A 28 8.13 30.34 -14.97
N ILE A 29 8.51 29.06 -14.93
CA ILE A 29 8.41 28.14 -16.08
C ILE A 29 7.16 27.28 -15.92
N GLU A 30 6.36 27.21 -16.99
CA GLU A 30 5.13 26.44 -17.01
C GLU A 30 5.36 25.03 -17.55
N ILE A 31 4.90 24.04 -16.78
CA ILE A 31 4.88 22.62 -17.18
C ILE A 31 3.44 22.19 -17.32
N ASN A 32 3.02 21.94 -18.56
CA ASN A 32 1.65 21.56 -18.90
C ASN A 32 1.57 20.04 -19.08
N MET A 33 0.77 19.36 -18.27
CA MET A 33 0.48 17.94 -18.36
C MET A 33 -0.88 17.73 -19.02
N PHE A 34 -0.94 16.88 -20.01
CA PHE A 34 -2.16 16.51 -20.72
C PHE A 34 -2.45 15.03 -20.52
N TYR A 35 -3.69 14.67 -20.31
CA TYR A 35 -4.10 13.28 -20.08
C TYR A 35 -5.57 13.05 -20.41
N GLY A 36 -5.89 11.82 -20.80
CA GLY A 36 -7.25 11.42 -21.14
C GLY A 36 -7.33 10.05 -21.78
N GLN A 37 -8.50 9.69 -22.32
CA GLN A 37 -8.61 8.54 -23.21
C GLN A 37 -8.08 8.91 -24.61
N VAL A 38 -7.42 7.97 -25.26
CA VAL A 38 -7.12 8.09 -26.69
C VAL A 38 -8.45 8.24 -27.43
N ASP A 39 -8.54 9.22 -28.32
CA ASP A 39 -9.76 9.61 -29.03
C ASP A 39 -10.91 10.14 -28.14
N GLY A 40 -10.61 10.51 -26.90
CA GLY A 40 -11.54 11.09 -25.94
C GLY A 40 -11.20 12.53 -25.54
N LYS A 41 -11.90 13.04 -24.52
CA LYS A 41 -11.65 14.37 -23.98
C LYS A 41 -10.29 14.38 -23.26
N ILE A 42 -9.39 15.26 -23.70
CA ILE A 42 -8.10 15.52 -23.08
C ILE A 42 -8.28 16.60 -21.98
N GLN A 43 -7.74 16.30 -20.81
CA GLN A 43 -7.65 17.22 -19.68
C GLN A 43 -6.26 17.83 -19.64
N LYS A 44 -6.15 19.04 -19.08
CA LYS A 44 -4.88 19.75 -18.86
C LYS A 44 -4.70 20.01 -17.38
N LYS A 45 -3.49 19.76 -16.87
CA LYS A 45 -3.04 20.17 -15.54
C LYS A 45 -1.74 20.95 -15.67
N GLN A 46 -1.59 22.06 -14.95
CA GLN A 46 -0.40 22.89 -14.96
C GLN A 46 0.37 22.76 -13.65
N ARG A 47 1.69 22.80 -13.76
CA ARG A 47 2.62 22.97 -12.65
C ARG A 47 3.56 24.14 -13.00
N LEU A 48 3.94 24.93 -12.00
CA LEU A 48 4.89 26.03 -12.13
C LEU A 48 6.18 25.70 -11.41
N THR A 49 7.31 25.81 -12.10
CA THR A 49 8.61 25.90 -11.47
C THR A 49 8.90 27.38 -11.21
N LYS A 50 9.01 27.74 -9.93
CA LYS A 50 9.09 29.16 -9.50
C LYS A 50 10.51 29.65 -9.31
N SER A 51 11.46 28.77 -9.04
CA SER A 51 12.88 29.08 -8.82
C SER A 51 13.73 27.83 -8.92
N GLY A 52 15.06 28.01 -9.02
CA GLY A 52 16.01 26.94 -8.75
C GLY A 52 16.02 26.52 -7.29
N LYS A 53 16.68 25.43 -6.97
CA LYS A 53 16.81 24.87 -5.62
C LYS A 53 18.28 24.84 -5.18
N ASN A 54 18.49 24.62 -3.88
CA ASN A 54 19.80 24.45 -3.26
C ASN A 54 20.78 25.62 -3.52
N LEU A 55 20.29 26.83 -3.64
CA LEU A 55 21.13 28.03 -3.88
C LEU A 55 22.26 28.10 -2.86
N GLY A 56 23.50 28.32 -3.34
CA GLY A 56 24.71 28.37 -2.51
C GLY A 56 25.30 26.99 -2.15
N LYS A 57 24.76 25.88 -2.66
CA LYS A 57 25.30 24.51 -2.48
C LYS A 57 25.90 24.01 -3.80
N ALA A 58 26.73 22.97 -3.73
CA ALA A 58 27.35 22.33 -4.90
C ALA A 58 26.32 21.76 -5.90
N ASN A 59 25.13 21.46 -5.46
CA ASN A 59 23.99 20.97 -6.26
C ASN A 59 22.93 22.06 -6.51
N ALA A 60 23.30 23.33 -6.52
CA ALA A 60 22.41 24.41 -6.86
C ALA A 60 21.91 24.28 -8.30
N THR A 61 20.66 24.62 -8.53
CA THR A 61 20.04 24.61 -9.87
C THR A 61 19.54 26.00 -10.23
N THR A 62 19.62 26.34 -11.50
CA THR A 62 18.86 27.44 -12.10
C THR A 62 17.39 27.07 -12.23
N ILE A 63 16.52 28.03 -12.54
CA ILE A 63 15.10 27.75 -12.76
C ILE A 63 14.89 26.81 -13.95
N GLN A 64 15.69 26.92 -15.02
CA GLN A 64 15.61 26.05 -16.20
C GLN A 64 16.06 24.62 -15.87
N GLU A 65 17.16 24.46 -15.14
CA GLU A 65 17.62 23.15 -14.69
C GLU A 65 16.61 22.51 -13.75
N GLN A 66 16.02 23.28 -12.84
CA GLN A 66 14.98 22.78 -11.94
C GLN A 66 13.73 22.36 -12.71
N ALA A 67 13.31 23.11 -13.73
CA ALA A 67 12.18 22.73 -14.57
C ALA A 67 12.43 21.40 -15.30
N LYS A 68 13.63 21.17 -15.83
CA LYS A 68 14.03 19.90 -16.45
C LYS A 68 14.00 18.74 -15.45
N LEU A 69 14.47 18.96 -14.23
CA LEU A 69 14.37 17.96 -13.16
C LEU A 69 12.91 17.68 -12.78
N ASP A 70 12.10 18.71 -12.67
CA ASP A 70 10.66 18.56 -12.38
C ASP A 70 9.93 17.78 -13.49
N ILE A 71 10.27 18.04 -14.77
CA ILE A 71 9.72 17.27 -15.93
C ILE A 71 10.16 15.82 -15.86
N SER A 72 11.45 15.56 -15.62
CA SER A 72 11.99 14.21 -15.51
C SER A 72 11.34 13.44 -14.37
N TYR A 73 11.14 14.09 -13.22
CA TYR A 73 10.44 13.52 -12.07
C TYR A 73 8.97 13.19 -12.43
N LEU A 74 8.25 14.10 -13.07
CA LEU A 74 6.85 13.89 -13.46
C LEU A 74 6.70 12.75 -14.47
N TYR A 75 7.66 12.66 -15.40
CA TYR A 75 7.71 11.59 -16.40
C TYR A 75 7.94 10.23 -15.73
N LYS A 76 8.96 10.14 -14.85
CA LYS A 76 9.23 8.93 -14.06
C LYS A 76 8.01 8.54 -13.22
N ALA A 77 7.45 9.49 -12.47
CA ALA A 77 6.25 9.25 -11.64
C ALA A 77 5.02 8.79 -12.45
N GLN A 78 4.94 9.12 -13.74
CA GLN A 78 3.88 8.63 -14.61
C GLN A 78 4.20 7.23 -15.15
N ARG A 79 5.46 6.94 -15.46
CA ARG A 79 5.94 5.58 -15.80
C ARG A 79 5.64 4.59 -14.67
N ASP A 80 5.87 5.00 -13.43
CA ASP A 80 5.59 4.20 -12.23
C ASP A 80 4.09 3.89 -12.02
N LYS A 81 3.20 4.55 -12.80
CA LYS A 81 1.74 4.30 -12.83
C LYS A 81 1.28 3.46 -14.02
N ASP A 82 2.14 2.61 -14.57
CA ASP A 82 1.86 1.78 -15.75
C ASP A 82 1.55 2.57 -17.01
N TYR A 83 2.28 3.66 -17.21
CA TYR A 83 2.31 4.35 -18.49
C TYR A 83 3.61 4.02 -19.24
N PHE A 84 3.51 3.60 -20.49
CA PHE A 84 4.59 3.10 -21.34
C PHE A 84 4.71 3.94 -22.60
N GLU A 85 5.84 3.86 -23.28
CA GLU A 85 6.07 4.57 -24.55
C GLU A 85 5.24 3.99 -25.69
N SER A 86 4.90 2.70 -25.63
CA SER A 86 3.95 2.05 -26.50
C SER A 86 2.76 1.50 -25.71
N ILE A 87 1.58 1.47 -26.30
CA ILE A 87 0.40 0.84 -25.72
C ILE A 87 0.54 -0.68 -25.62
N ASP A 88 1.39 -1.27 -26.46
CA ASP A 88 1.63 -2.71 -26.47
C ASP A 88 2.49 -3.14 -25.28
N ASP A 89 3.35 -2.26 -24.77
CA ASP A 89 4.15 -2.52 -23.57
C ASP A 89 3.28 -2.66 -22.31
N TYR A 90 2.07 -2.09 -22.30
CA TYR A 90 1.13 -2.26 -21.20
C TYR A 90 0.72 -3.72 -20.98
N ALA A 91 0.63 -4.51 -22.05
CA ALA A 91 0.29 -5.94 -21.97
C ALA A 91 1.38 -6.76 -21.24
N LEU A 92 2.60 -6.23 -21.16
CA LEU A 92 3.74 -6.84 -20.47
C LEU A 92 3.79 -6.47 -18.97
N SER A 93 3.00 -5.47 -18.55
CA SER A 93 2.94 -5.09 -17.13
C SER A 93 2.20 -6.14 -16.32
N LYS A 94 2.95 -6.87 -15.50
CA LYS A 94 2.43 -7.91 -14.60
C LYS A 94 2.71 -7.50 -13.15
N LYS A 95 2.19 -6.34 -12.71
CA LYS A 95 2.28 -5.95 -11.30
C LYS A 95 1.52 -6.93 -10.41
N ALA A 96 1.95 -7.02 -9.18
CA ALA A 96 1.31 -7.88 -8.20
C ALA A 96 -0.20 -7.57 -8.04
N MET A 97 -1.01 -8.62 -7.87
CA MET A 97 -2.43 -8.51 -7.53
C MET A 97 -2.61 -7.78 -6.20
N LEU A 98 -3.57 -6.85 -6.14
CA LEU A 98 -3.85 -6.04 -4.95
C LEU A 98 -5.04 -6.58 -4.17
N ALA A 99 -4.96 -6.54 -2.83
CA ALA A 99 -6.05 -6.93 -1.95
C ALA A 99 -7.11 -5.84 -1.81
N SER A 100 -8.38 -6.22 -1.78
CA SER A 100 -9.48 -5.39 -1.30
C SER A 100 -9.57 -5.44 0.23
N VAL A 101 -10.35 -4.53 0.84
CA VAL A 101 -10.65 -4.58 2.29
C VAL A 101 -11.86 -5.48 2.50
N LEU A 102 -11.74 -6.50 3.34
CA LEU A 102 -12.82 -7.47 3.54
C LEU A 102 -14.08 -6.79 4.09
N GLN A 103 -13.91 -5.88 5.05
CA GLN A 103 -15.02 -5.17 5.69
C GLN A 103 -15.87 -4.36 4.71
N ASP A 104 -15.25 -3.81 3.65
CA ASP A 104 -15.96 -3.05 2.61
C ASP A 104 -16.74 -3.97 1.66
N HIS A 105 -16.50 -5.28 1.74
CA HIS A 105 -17.02 -6.28 0.80
C HIS A 105 -17.76 -7.46 1.48
N TRP A 106 -18.16 -7.34 2.73
CA TRP A 106 -18.91 -8.39 3.45
C TRP A 106 -20.11 -8.94 2.68
N LYS A 107 -20.84 -8.08 1.97
CA LYS A 107 -21.99 -8.47 1.14
C LYS A 107 -21.63 -9.42 -0.01
N LYS A 108 -20.35 -9.57 -0.32
CA LYS A 108 -19.82 -10.49 -1.35
C LYS A 108 -19.54 -11.89 -0.79
N ILE A 109 -19.35 -12.00 0.52
CA ILE A 109 -19.14 -13.25 1.22
C ILE A 109 -20.50 -13.86 1.48
N LYS A 110 -20.76 -15.03 0.88
CA LYS A 110 -21.99 -15.74 1.08
C LYS A 110 -21.89 -16.61 2.33
N LEU A 111 -22.89 -16.48 3.19
CA LEU A 111 -23.05 -17.30 4.39
C LEU A 111 -24.19 -18.27 4.21
N GLN A 112 -24.11 -19.42 4.90
CA GLN A 112 -25.21 -20.37 5.02
C GLN A 112 -26.32 -19.77 5.92
N ASP A 113 -27.43 -20.49 6.07
CA ASP A 113 -28.62 -20.05 6.84
C ASP A 113 -28.32 -19.79 8.33
N ASP A 114 -27.22 -20.34 8.85
CA ASP A 114 -26.76 -20.10 10.22
C ASP A 114 -26.13 -18.68 10.41
N GLY A 115 -25.95 -17.92 9.32
CA GLY A 115 -25.35 -16.60 9.33
C GLY A 115 -23.87 -16.57 9.73
N ASN A 116 -23.19 -17.72 9.79
CA ASN A 116 -21.81 -17.86 10.23
C ASN A 116 -20.94 -18.66 9.26
N THR A 117 -21.39 -19.80 8.77
CA THR A 117 -20.63 -20.70 7.91
C THR A 117 -20.53 -20.15 6.48
N PHE A 118 -19.35 -20.19 5.88
CA PHE A 118 -19.15 -19.77 4.50
C PHE A 118 -19.76 -20.77 3.51
N VAL A 119 -20.34 -20.26 2.42
CA VAL A 119 -20.82 -21.08 1.31
C VAL A 119 -19.67 -21.45 0.39
N ASP A 120 -18.80 -20.48 0.10
CA ASP A 120 -17.65 -20.63 -0.76
C ASP A 120 -16.40 -20.98 0.09
N GLU A 121 -15.43 -21.66 -0.51
CA GLU A 121 -14.16 -22.03 0.14
C GLU A 121 -13.21 -20.83 0.20
N TYR A 122 -12.69 -20.57 1.39
CA TYR A 122 -11.71 -19.52 1.64
C TYR A 122 -10.49 -20.04 2.39
N TYR A 123 -9.37 -19.36 2.22
CA TYR A 123 -8.12 -19.63 2.93
C TYR A 123 -7.67 -18.38 3.70
N PHE A 124 -7.11 -18.60 4.87
CA PHE A 124 -6.50 -17.60 5.71
C PHE A 124 -4.97 -17.68 5.62
N GLN A 125 -4.32 -16.52 5.59
CA GLN A 125 -2.88 -16.34 5.72
C GLN A 125 -2.61 -15.19 6.70
N PRO A 126 -1.59 -15.27 7.57
CA PRO A 126 -1.18 -14.12 8.37
C PRO A 126 -0.75 -12.98 7.45
N LYS A 127 -1.13 -11.75 7.80
CA LYS A 127 -0.67 -10.56 7.10
C LYS A 127 0.65 -10.10 7.69
N LEU A 128 1.73 -10.38 6.98
CA LEU A 128 3.08 -10.01 7.39
C LEU A 128 3.29 -8.49 7.27
N ASN A 129 4.11 -7.94 8.15
CA ASN A 129 4.47 -6.52 8.15
C ASN A 129 5.87 -6.32 7.56
N GLY A 130 5.99 -6.52 6.26
CA GLY A 130 7.23 -6.43 5.51
C GLY A 130 7.08 -5.60 4.24
N ILE A 131 7.91 -5.91 3.24
CA ILE A 131 7.87 -5.29 1.91
C ILE A 131 7.55 -6.35 0.87
N ARG A 132 6.42 -6.18 0.19
CA ARG A 132 6.01 -7.11 -0.86
C ARG A 132 7.04 -7.20 -1.98
N CYS A 133 7.37 -8.41 -2.35
CA CYS A 133 8.29 -8.71 -3.42
C CYS A 133 7.76 -9.84 -4.30
N MET A 134 7.77 -9.60 -5.61
CA MET A 134 7.55 -10.60 -6.62
C MET A 134 8.92 -11.06 -7.14
N ILE A 135 9.23 -12.33 -7.05
CA ILE A 135 10.47 -12.89 -7.62
C ILE A 135 10.11 -13.65 -8.89
N GLU A 136 10.72 -13.28 -10.01
CA GLU A 136 10.57 -13.97 -11.30
C GLU A 136 11.86 -14.68 -11.70
N LYS A 137 11.77 -15.96 -12.06
CA LYS A 137 12.90 -16.69 -12.66
C LYS A 137 12.97 -16.33 -14.14
N VAL A 138 14.00 -15.58 -14.53
CA VAL A 138 14.18 -15.11 -15.92
C VAL A 138 15.10 -16.02 -16.74
N SER A 139 15.96 -16.79 -16.08
CA SER A 139 16.80 -17.82 -16.69
C SER A 139 17.17 -18.88 -15.65
N ASP A 140 17.95 -19.88 -16.05
CA ASP A 140 18.46 -20.92 -15.12
C ASP A 140 19.48 -20.38 -14.11
N THR A 141 20.02 -19.19 -14.35
CA THR A 141 21.05 -18.57 -13.52
C THR A 141 20.65 -17.22 -12.95
N GLU A 142 19.42 -16.75 -13.24
CA GLU A 142 18.99 -15.42 -12.86
C GLU A 142 17.54 -15.34 -12.41
N VAL A 143 17.32 -14.64 -11.32
CA VAL A 143 16.02 -14.20 -10.84
C VAL A 143 16.01 -12.69 -10.67
N ILE A 144 14.86 -12.05 -10.91
CA ILE A 144 14.66 -10.62 -10.63
C ILE A 144 13.68 -10.45 -9.49
N PHE A 145 13.92 -9.42 -8.69
CA PHE A 145 13.10 -9.03 -7.55
C PHE A 145 12.34 -7.77 -7.89
N LEU A 146 11.04 -7.82 -7.84
CA LEU A 146 10.14 -6.73 -8.24
C LEU A 146 9.31 -6.26 -7.05
N SER A 147 9.28 -4.96 -6.83
CA SER A 147 8.36 -4.36 -5.87
C SER A 147 6.91 -4.50 -6.35
N ARG A 148 5.96 -4.12 -5.50
CA ARG A 148 4.55 -4.04 -5.86
C ARG A 148 4.28 -3.19 -7.11
N GLU A 149 5.13 -2.22 -7.40
CA GLU A 149 5.03 -1.33 -8.56
C GLU A 149 5.98 -1.72 -9.71
N ASN A 150 6.52 -2.96 -9.70
CA ASN A 150 7.50 -3.49 -10.64
C ASN A 150 8.84 -2.72 -10.68
N LEU A 151 9.20 -2.01 -9.62
CA LEU A 151 10.54 -1.47 -9.48
C LEU A 151 11.48 -2.59 -9.03
N VAL A 152 12.66 -2.67 -9.64
CA VAL A 152 13.62 -3.72 -9.35
C VAL A 152 14.29 -3.45 -8.00
N PHE A 153 14.25 -4.44 -7.10
CA PHE A 153 15.12 -4.48 -5.94
C PHE A 153 16.45 -5.11 -6.34
N THR A 154 17.51 -4.50 -5.92
CA THR A 154 18.87 -4.99 -6.15
C THR A 154 19.41 -5.67 -4.89
N TYR A 155 20.25 -6.72 -5.04
CA TYR A 155 21.14 -7.26 -4.00
C TYR A 155 20.58 -8.23 -2.94
N PHE A 156 19.70 -9.15 -3.29
CA PHE A 156 19.35 -10.26 -2.41
C PHE A 156 20.02 -11.55 -2.89
N LYS A 157 21.36 -11.62 -2.87
CA LYS A 157 22.13 -12.76 -3.42
C LYS A 157 21.78 -14.09 -2.79
N ASP A 158 21.62 -14.12 -1.47
CA ASP A 158 21.34 -15.36 -0.75
C ASP A 158 19.92 -15.86 -1.03
N ILE A 159 18.95 -14.94 -1.10
CA ILE A 159 17.59 -15.29 -1.52
C ILE A 159 17.61 -15.75 -3.00
N ALA A 160 18.31 -15.05 -3.89
CA ALA A 160 18.41 -15.41 -5.29
C ALA A 160 19.00 -16.84 -5.47
N ASN A 161 20.13 -17.12 -4.80
CA ASN A 161 20.75 -18.43 -4.80
C ASN A 161 19.83 -19.53 -4.25
N ALA A 162 19.02 -19.20 -3.23
CA ALA A 162 18.06 -20.14 -2.67
C ALA A 162 16.90 -20.40 -3.64
N VAL A 163 16.38 -19.36 -4.30
CA VAL A 163 15.29 -19.49 -5.29
C VAL A 163 15.74 -20.25 -6.53
N LEU A 164 16.98 -20.04 -7.02
CA LEU A 164 17.53 -20.76 -8.16
C LEU A 164 17.70 -22.28 -7.92
N LYS A 165 17.73 -22.71 -6.65
CA LYS A 165 17.76 -24.13 -6.28
C LYS A 165 16.37 -24.78 -6.27
N LEU A 166 15.30 -23.98 -6.33
CA LEU A 166 13.94 -24.51 -6.44
C LEU A 166 13.71 -25.05 -7.87
N ASP A 167 12.98 -26.14 -7.97
CA ASP A 167 12.54 -26.68 -9.26
C ASP A 167 11.34 -25.90 -9.79
N ILE A 168 11.62 -24.71 -10.31
CA ILE A 168 10.62 -23.82 -10.91
C ILE A 168 10.99 -23.47 -12.35
N PRO A 169 10.02 -23.39 -13.28
CA PRO A 169 10.29 -23.07 -14.68
C PRO A 169 10.67 -21.61 -14.86
N ILE A 170 11.34 -21.30 -15.97
CA ILE A 170 11.58 -19.91 -16.41
C ILE A 170 10.22 -19.23 -16.65
N GLY A 171 10.08 -17.99 -16.19
CA GLY A 171 8.85 -17.20 -16.22
C GLY A 171 7.93 -17.44 -15.02
N ALA A 172 8.23 -18.42 -14.16
CA ALA A 172 7.50 -18.61 -12.90
C ALA A 172 7.74 -17.44 -11.93
N ARG A 173 6.71 -17.12 -11.13
CA ARG A 173 6.75 -16.04 -10.16
C ARG A 173 6.39 -16.50 -8.76
N LEU A 174 7.20 -16.13 -7.80
CA LEU A 174 6.92 -16.24 -6.37
C LEU A 174 6.40 -14.89 -5.88
N ASP A 175 5.20 -14.84 -5.32
CA ASP A 175 4.64 -13.65 -4.70
C ASP A 175 4.77 -13.78 -3.19
N GLY A 176 5.51 -12.87 -2.58
CA GLY A 176 5.88 -12.98 -1.17
C GLY A 176 6.16 -11.64 -0.51
N GLU A 177 6.60 -11.71 0.74
CA GLU A 177 6.98 -10.58 1.56
C GLU A 177 8.46 -10.71 1.95
N LEU A 178 9.26 -9.68 1.70
CA LEU A 178 10.58 -9.52 2.29
C LEU A 178 10.38 -9.16 3.76
N PHE A 179 10.70 -10.09 4.62
CA PHE A 179 10.32 -10.05 6.03
C PHE A 179 11.30 -10.83 6.91
N ASN A 180 11.35 -10.50 8.17
CA ASN A 180 11.90 -11.34 9.24
C ASN A 180 11.20 -10.98 10.55
N LYS A 181 10.61 -11.95 11.22
CA LYS A 181 9.84 -11.78 12.44
C LYS A 181 10.64 -11.17 13.61
N SER A 182 11.95 -11.33 13.60
CA SER A 182 12.86 -10.79 14.61
C SER A 182 13.22 -9.32 14.38
N LEU A 183 12.92 -8.76 13.22
CA LEU A 183 13.27 -7.40 12.84
C LEU A 183 12.08 -6.45 12.98
N LYS A 184 12.39 -5.17 13.27
CA LYS A 184 11.40 -4.10 13.18
C LYS A 184 11.14 -3.75 11.72
N PHE A 185 9.91 -3.35 11.40
CA PHE A 185 9.52 -2.95 10.04
C PHE A 185 10.41 -1.84 9.46
N GLU A 186 10.78 -0.85 10.28
CA GLU A 186 11.66 0.25 9.85
C GLU A 186 13.06 -0.25 9.44
N HIS A 187 13.58 -1.28 10.12
CA HIS A 187 14.86 -1.89 9.76
C HIS A 187 14.76 -2.61 8.42
N ILE A 188 13.69 -3.38 8.21
CA ILE A 188 13.41 -4.04 6.93
C ILE A 188 13.33 -3.01 5.80
N CYS A 189 12.56 -1.92 6.00
CA CYS A 189 12.44 -0.84 5.03
C CYS A 189 13.79 -0.19 4.69
N SER A 190 14.62 0.06 5.70
CA SER A 190 15.95 0.68 5.51
C SER A 190 16.86 -0.20 4.68
N VAL A 191 16.86 -1.51 4.91
CA VAL A 191 17.67 -2.47 4.15
C VAL A 191 17.14 -2.64 2.73
N VAL A 192 15.83 -2.88 2.57
CA VAL A 192 15.25 -3.22 1.27
C VAL A 192 15.26 -2.04 0.30
N ASN A 193 15.03 -0.82 0.77
CA ASN A 193 14.98 0.38 -0.07
C ASN A 193 16.33 1.09 -0.23
N SER A 194 17.41 0.57 0.35
CA SER A 194 18.74 1.16 0.20
C SER A 194 19.34 0.87 -1.17
N GLU A 195 19.93 1.87 -1.80
CA GLU A 195 20.66 1.72 -3.08
C GLU A 195 22.13 1.42 -2.88
N THR A 196 22.71 1.73 -1.71
CA THR A 196 24.17 1.68 -1.47
C THR A 196 24.59 0.84 -0.29
N GLU A 197 23.99 1.06 0.88
CA GLU A 197 24.31 0.34 2.12
C GLU A 197 23.15 -0.52 2.56
N ARG A 198 23.47 -1.76 2.98
CA ARG A 198 22.48 -2.79 3.27
C ARG A 198 22.54 -3.25 4.71
N TYR A 199 22.80 -2.33 5.61
CA TYR A 199 22.79 -2.56 7.05
C TYR A 199 22.17 -1.39 7.80
N VAL A 200 21.66 -1.67 8.97
CA VAL A 200 21.13 -0.68 9.92
C VAL A 200 22.03 -0.67 11.14
N ILE A 201 22.50 0.52 11.48
CA ILE A 201 23.34 0.76 12.67
C ILE A 201 22.50 1.45 13.74
N ASP A 202 22.65 1.01 14.97
CA ASP A 202 22.13 1.69 16.14
C ASP A 202 22.89 3.01 16.34
N PRO A 203 22.23 4.17 16.32
CA PRO A 203 22.90 5.47 16.38
C PRO A 203 23.56 5.74 17.73
N ASP A 204 23.11 5.08 18.79
CA ASP A 204 23.61 5.33 20.15
C ASP A 204 24.79 4.41 20.50
N THR A 205 24.77 3.17 20.03
CA THR A 205 25.78 2.15 20.36
C THR A 205 26.77 1.85 19.24
N GLY A 206 26.44 2.22 17.99
CA GLY A 206 27.19 1.84 16.80
C GLY A 206 27.09 0.37 16.42
N ALA A 207 26.24 -0.40 17.10
CA ALA A 207 26.05 -1.83 16.81
C ALA A 207 25.23 -2.03 15.53
N GLN A 208 25.60 -3.01 14.71
CA GLN A 208 24.79 -3.41 13.56
C GLN A 208 23.52 -4.12 14.04
N LEU A 209 22.36 -3.60 13.66
CA LEU A 209 21.04 -4.13 14.03
C LEU A 209 20.53 -5.17 13.03
N CYS A 210 20.76 -4.95 11.74
CA CYS A 210 20.45 -5.90 10.68
C CYS A 210 21.16 -5.54 9.37
N ASN A 211 21.17 -6.49 8.44
CA ASN A 211 21.66 -6.34 7.08
C ASN A 211 20.80 -7.17 6.09
N GLU A 212 21.20 -7.22 4.83
CA GLU A 212 20.48 -7.93 3.78
C GLU A 212 20.38 -9.44 3.99
N THR A 213 21.36 -10.07 4.67
CA THR A 213 21.36 -11.52 4.93
C THR A 213 20.36 -11.93 6.02
N ASP A 214 19.88 -10.97 6.79
CA ASP A 214 18.83 -11.19 7.80
C ASP A 214 17.42 -11.16 7.16
N ILE A 215 17.29 -10.69 5.92
CA ILE A 215 16.01 -10.63 5.22
C ILE A 215 15.68 -11.99 4.61
N GLN A 216 14.43 -12.38 4.72
CA GLN A 216 13.88 -13.61 4.16
C GLN A 216 12.76 -13.27 3.17
N ILE A 217 12.52 -14.15 2.19
CA ILE A 217 11.29 -14.11 1.38
C ILE A 217 10.26 -15.09 1.96
N HIS A 218 9.12 -14.59 2.37
CA HIS A 218 7.99 -15.39 2.83
C HIS A 218 6.97 -15.49 1.71
N VAL A 219 6.89 -16.68 1.06
CA VAL A 219 6.08 -16.91 -0.14
C VAL A 219 4.66 -17.29 0.22
N TYR A 220 3.69 -16.50 -0.19
CA TYR A 220 2.26 -16.77 0.03
C TYR A 220 1.50 -17.17 -1.23
N ASP A 221 2.02 -16.93 -2.44
CA ASP A 221 1.42 -17.36 -3.70
C ASP A 221 2.50 -17.76 -4.70
N TYR A 222 2.17 -18.65 -5.64
CA TYR A 222 3.08 -19.13 -6.66
C TYR A 222 2.38 -19.24 -8.01
N ILE A 223 2.85 -18.47 -8.97
CA ILE A 223 2.34 -18.45 -10.34
C ILE A 223 3.38 -19.21 -11.18
N LYS A 224 3.15 -20.52 -11.36
CA LYS A 224 4.06 -21.43 -12.07
C LYS A 224 4.14 -21.12 -13.57
N ASP A 225 2.97 -21.05 -14.21
CA ASP A 225 2.83 -20.94 -15.67
C ASP A 225 1.56 -20.15 -16.08
N ASP A 226 0.41 -20.45 -15.48
CA ASP A 226 -0.89 -19.87 -15.81
C ASP A 226 -1.48 -19.08 -14.64
N PRO A 227 -1.65 -17.76 -14.79
CA PRO A 227 -2.30 -16.92 -13.79
C PRO A 227 -3.81 -17.21 -13.64
N ASN A 228 -4.44 -17.88 -14.61
CA ASN A 228 -5.86 -18.22 -14.55
C ASN A 228 -6.15 -19.46 -13.68
N LYS A 229 -5.13 -20.18 -13.22
CA LYS A 229 -5.30 -21.19 -12.18
C LYS A 229 -5.95 -20.54 -10.95
N THR A 230 -6.85 -21.26 -10.32
CA THR A 230 -7.47 -20.85 -9.05
C THR A 230 -6.43 -20.75 -7.94
N PHE A 231 -6.73 -20.02 -6.88
CA PHE A 231 -5.82 -19.95 -5.73
C PHE A 231 -5.58 -21.33 -5.11
N LYS A 232 -6.60 -22.19 -5.06
CA LYS A 232 -6.46 -23.56 -4.56
C LYS A 232 -5.45 -24.39 -5.38
N GLU A 233 -5.48 -24.26 -6.71
CA GLU A 233 -4.51 -24.94 -7.59
C GLU A 233 -3.10 -24.34 -7.43
N ARG A 234 -2.97 -23.01 -7.34
CA ARG A 234 -1.68 -22.36 -7.11
C ARG A 234 -1.11 -22.66 -5.72
N LEU A 235 -1.97 -22.79 -4.71
CA LEU A 235 -1.58 -23.21 -3.36
C LEU A 235 -0.99 -24.61 -3.39
N LYS A 236 -1.63 -25.54 -4.12
CA LYS A 236 -1.10 -26.88 -4.33
C LYS A 236 0.24 -26.86 -5.07
N ASP A 237 0.34 -26.11 -6.18
CA ASP A 237 1.60 -25.95 -6.93
C ASP A 237 2.73 -25.40 -6.03
N ARG A 238 2.42 -24.44 -5.14
CA ARG A 238 3.34 -23.87 -4.15
C ARG A 238 3.81 -24.92 -3.15
N ASP A 239 2.88 -25.68 -2.62
CA ASP A 239 3.17 -26.66 -1.57
C ASP A 239 3.92 -27.88 -2.14
N ASP A 240 3.59 -28.30 -3.37
CA ASP A 240 4.33 -29.33 -4.11
C ASP A 240 5.77 -28.86 -4.42
N MET A 241 5.96 -27.58 -4.81
CA MET A 241 7.30 -27.01 -5.06
C MET A 241 8.18 -27.03 -3.81
N PHE A 242 7.63 -26.72 -2.65
CA PHE A 242 8.39 -26.76 -1.41
C PHE A 242 8.59 -28.16 -0.86
N GLY A 243 7.63 -29.08 -1.07
CA GLY A 243 7.64 -30.40 -0.43
C GLY A 243 7.42 -30.32 1.09
N GLU A 244 7.30 -31.50 1.72
CA GLU A 244 7.00 -31.60 3.15
C GLU A 244 8.19 -31.21 4.04
N ASP A 245 9.40 -31.59 3.66
CA ASP A 245 10.62 -31.41 4.45
C ASP A 245 11.40 -30.12 4.07
N PHE A 246 10.76 -29.17 3.38
CA PHE A 246 11.45 -27.97 2.92
C PHE A 246 11.97 -27.12 4.09
N THR A 247 13.27 -26.91 4.09
CA THR A 247 13.94 -26.01 5.05
C THR A 247 14.87 -25.07 4.30
N SER A 248 14.79 -23.79 4.64
CA SER A 248 15.69 -22.77 4.10
C SER A 248 15.88 -21.65 5.12
N LEU A 249 17.07 -21.08 5.15
CA LEU A 249 17.34 -19.87 5.93
C LEU A 249 16.68 -18.65 5.31
N TYR A 250 16.58 -18.59 3.97
CA TYR A 250 16.22 -17.40 3.21
C TYR A 250 14.81 -17.45 2.62
N ILE A 251 14.22 -18.63 2.49
CA ILE A 251 12.86 -18.78 1.94
C ILE A 251 11.97 -19.43 2.99
N LYS A 252 10.79 -18.87 3.20
CA LYS A 252 9.76 -19.42 4.07
C LYS A 252 8.45 -19.58 3.31
N LYS A 253 7.76 -20.68 3.57
CA LYS A 253 6.37 -20.89 3.13
C LYS A 253 5.45 -20.19 4.13
N VAL A 254 4.60 -19.27 3.67
CA VAL A 254 3.58 -18.67 4.53
C VAL A 254 2.54 -19.71 4.90
N HIS A 255 2.26 -19.85 6.18
CA HIS A 255 1.20 -20.73 6.67
C HIS A 255 -0.14 -20.34 6.04
N THR A 256 -0.82 -21.33 5.48
CA THR A 256 -2.09 -21.14 4.79
C THR A 256 -3.03 -22.25 5.21
N GLU A 257 -4.20 -21.89 5.72
CA GLU A 257 -5.18 -22.82 6.21
C GLU A 257 -6.58 -22.42 5.74
N GLU A 258 -7.46 -23.40 5.60
CA GLU A 258 -8.86 -23.17 5.26
C GLU A 258 -9.55 -22.39 6.38
N VAL A 259 -10.44 -21.50 6.01
CA VAL A 259 -11.32 -20.78 6.94
C VAL A 259 -12.77 -21.02 6.55
N VAL A 260 -13.53 -21.60 7.49
CA VAL A 260 -14.86 -22.18 7.19
C VAL A 260 -16.01 -21.32 7.68
N SER A 261 -15.75 -20.34 8.56
CA SER A 261 -16.80 -19.52 9.16
C SER A 261 -16.29 -18.16 9.62
N LEU A 262 -17.21 -17.26 9.99
CA LEU A 262 -16.87 -15.96 10.58
C LEU A 262 -16.16 -16.12 11.93
N SER A 263 -16.63 -17.05 12.77
CA SER A 263 -16.00 -17.34 14.06
C SER A 263 -14.59 -17.91 13.89
N ASP A 264 -14.41 -18.85 12.97
CA ASP A 264 -13.10 -19.42 12.64
C ASP A 264 -12.13 -18.35 12.09
N LEU A 265 -12.63 -17.46 11.21
CA LEU A 265 -11.86 -16.32 10.73
C LEU A 265 -11.40 -15.41 11.88
N GLU A 266 -12.27 -15.18 12.86
CA GLU A 266 -11.96 -14.37 14.02
C GLU A 266 -10.89 -15.01 14.91
N ASP A 267 -10.99 -16.31 15.13
CA ASP A 267 -10.01 -17.08 15.93
C ASP A 267 -8.63 -17.05 15.27
N LYS A 268 -8.56 -17.30 13.94
CA LYS A 268 -7.32 -17.24 13.17
C LYS A 268 -6.72 -15.83 13.14
N TYR A 269 -7.56 -14.80 13.01
CA TYR A 269 -7.12 -13.41 13.11
C TYR A 269 -6.53 -13.10 14.50
N ASN A 270 -7.20 -13.52 15.56
CA ASN A 270 -6.71 -13.28 16.92
C ASN A 270 -5.38 -14.01 17.17
N ALA A 271 -5.22 -15.23 16.68
CA ALA A 271 -3.97 -15.98 16.72
C ALA A 271 -2.84 -15.24 15.99
N ALA A 272 -3.10 -14.69 14.80
CA ALA A 272 -2.13 -13.90 14.04
C ALA A 272 -1.71 -12.62 14.81
N ILE A 273 -2.66 -11.94 15.48
CA ILE A 273 -2.34 -10.75 16.31
C ILE A 273 -1.49 -11.12 17.51
N VAL A 274 -1.76 -12.25 18.19
CA VAL A 274 -0.92 -12.76 19.30
C VAL A 274 0.49 -13.04 18.79
N ASP A 275 0.62 -13.55 17.59
CA ASP A 275 1.90 -13.81 16.91
C ASP A 275 2.59 -12.54 16.37
N LYS A 276 2.00 -11.35 16.62
CA LYS A 276 2.50 -10.02 16.21
C LYS A 276 2.46 -9.78 14.70
N ASP A 277 1.60 -10.50 13.97
CA ASP A 277 1.31 -10.18 12.57
C ASP A 277 0.38 -8.95 12.48
N GLU A 278 0.36 -8.29 11.31
CA GLU A 278 -0.43 -7.07 11.11
C GLU A 278 -1.94 -7.32 11.05
N GLY A 279 -2.35 -8.58 10.87
CA GLY A 279 -3.74 -9.03 10.69
C GLY A 279 -3.82 -10.29 9.86
N GLY A 280 -4.85 -10.39 9.02
CA GLY A 280 -5.08 -11.53 8.14
C GLY A 280 -5.26 -11.15 6.67
N MET A 281 -4.98 -12.12 5.81
CA MET A 281 -5.34 -12.13 4.40
C MET A 281 -6.31 -13.27 4.17
N VAL A 282 -7.42 -12.99 3.48
CA VAL A 282 -8.44 -13.99 3.13
C VAL A 282 -8.46 -14.15 1.62
N ARG A 283 -8.37 -15.38 1.14
CA ARG A 283 -8.30 -15.72 -0.27
C ARG A 283 -9.43 -16.66 -0.65
N ALA A 284 -10.22 -16.29 -1.67
CA ALA A 284 -11.20 -17.20 -2.24
C ALA A 284 -10.49 -18.32 -3.02
N ALA A 285 -10.83 -19.55 -2.74
CA ALA A 285 -10.27 -20.75 -3.39
C ALA A 285 -10.32 -20.69 -4.92
N ILE A 286 -11.43 -20.17 -5.46
CA ILE A 286 -11.69 -20.04 -6.90
C ILE A 286 -10.97 -18.85 -7.56
N GLY A 287 -10.31 -17.98 -6.75
CA GLY A 287 -9.73 -16.73 -7.25
C GLY A 287 -8.54 -16.96 -8.18
N THR A 288 -8.58 -16.39 -9.37
CA THR A 288 -7.43 -16.33 -10.28
C THR A 288 -6.43 -15.26 -9.84
N TYR A 289 -5.21 -15.25 -10.43
CA TYR A 289 -4.23 -14.21 -10.14
C TYR A 289 -4.42 -13.01 -11.09
N GLU A 290 -5.05 -11.98 -10.59
CA GLU A 290 -5.41 -10.78 -11.36
C GLU A 290 -4.28 -9.74 -11.28
N TYR A 291 -3.30 -9.82 -12.21
CA TYR A 291 -2.21 -8.85 -12.27
C TYR A 291 -2.69 -7.41 -12.37
N SER A 292 -1.99 -6.50 -11.70
CA SER A 292 -2.25 -5.05 -11.72
C SER A 292 -3.67 -4.65 -11.28
N TYR A 293 -4.43 -5.57 -10.68
CA TYR A 293 -5.83 -5.36 -10.33
C TYR A 293 -6.08 -5.51 -8.82
N ARG A 294 -7.03 -4.73 -8.30
CA ARG A 294 -7.53 -4.88 -6.93
C ARG A 294 -8.63 -5.94 -6.92
N SER A 295 -8.23 -7.14 -6.57
CA SER A 295 -9.06 -8.34 -6.64
C SER A 295 -10.16 -8.37 -5.59
N LEU A 296 -11.28 -9.01 -5.97
CA LEU A 296 -12.34 -9.43 -5.06
C LEU A 296 -12.21 -10.91 -4.65
N PHE A 297 -11.07 -11.53 -4.96
CA PHE A 297 -10.70 -12.87 -4.52
C PHE A 297 -9.56 -12.86 -3.49
N LEU A 298 -8.98 -11.67 -3.23
CA LEU A 298 -7.94 -11.45 -2.25
C LEU A 298 -8.35 -10.28 -1.35
N PHE A 299 -8.50 -10.55 -0.06
CA PHE A 299 -8.91 -9.56 0.91
C PHE A 299 -7.88 -9.40 2.02
N LYS A 300 -7.65 -8.18 2.46
CA LYS A 300 -7.02 -7.90 3.74
C LYS A 300 -8.09 -7.79 4.82
N TYR A 301 -7.88 -8.49 5.91
CA TYR A 301 -8.71 -8.46 7.10
C TYR A 301 -7.93 -7.85 8.26
N LYS A 302 -8.38 -6.69 8.71
CA LYS A 302 -7.77 -5.98 9.84
C LYS A 302 -8.89 -5.31 10.61
N LYS A 303 -9.05 -5.68 11.88
CA LYS A 303 -10.05 -5.07 12.74
C LYS A 303 -9.73 -3.60 12.97
N MET A 304 -10.72 -2.76 12.83
CA MET A 304 -10.63 -1.36 13.19
C MET A 304 -11.06 -1.20 14.65
N LYS A 305 -10.35 -0.37 15.38
CA LYS A 305 -10.72 0.10 16.70
C LYS A 305 -11.59 1.34 16.56
N THR A 306 -12.50 1.56 17.47
CA THR A 306 -13.27 2.80 17.58
C THR A 306 -12.93 3.48 18.89
N GLY A 307 -12.87 4.80 18.88
CA GLY A 307 -12.65 5.60 20.07
C GLY A 307 -13.18 7.00 19.89
N GLU A 308 -13.44 7.66 21.00
CA GLU A 308 -13.93 9.03 21.06
C GLU A 308 -12.76 9.98 21.34
N PHE A 309 -12.64 11.04 20.53
CA PHE A 309 -11.55 11.99 20.65
C PHE A 309 -12.08 13.41 20.60
N LYS A 310 -11.57 14.28 21.49
CA LYS A 310 -12.04 15.63 21.62
C LYS A 310 -11.60 16.49 20.44
N ILE A 311 -12.54 17.21 19.82
CA ILE A 311 -12.30 18.12 18.71
C ILE A 311 -11.70 19.42 19.26
N THR A 312 -10.51 19.77 18.78
CA THR A 312 -9.81 21.01 19.18
C THR A 312 -9.85 22.08 18.11
N ASP A 313 -9.94 21.68 16.82
CA ASP A 313 -10.16 22.60 15.71
C ASP A 313 -10.77 21.86 14.51
N ILE A 314 -11.26 22.62 13.53
CA ILE A 314 -11.68 22.12 12.21
C ILE A 314 -11.05 23.04 11.17
N ILE A 315 -10.24 22.46 10.30
CA ILE A 315 -9.49 23.17 9.27
C ILE A 315 -9.89 22.68 7.87
N GLU A 316 -9.60 23.47 6.87
CA GLU A 316 -9.82 23.09 5.48
C GLU A 316 -8.64 22.25 4.95
N ALA A 317 -8.93 21.23 4.17
CA ALA A 317 -7.91 20.39 3.55
C ALA A 317 -7.10 21.18 2.51
N GLU A 318 -5.76 21.17 2.60
CA GLU A 318 -4.86 21.93 1.74
C GLU A 318 -5.02 21.62 0.24
N ASN A 319 -5.29 20.35 -0.10
CA ASN A 319 -5.37 19.89 -1.48
C ASN A 319 -6.80 19.71 -1.99
N GLU A 320 -7.81 19.98 -1.15
CA GLU A 320 -9.21 19.72 -1.45
C GLU A 320 -10.11 20.78 -0.80
N PRO A 321 -10.15 22.01 -1.36
CA PRO A 321 -10.94 23.14 -0.80
C PRO A 321 -12.40 22.75 -0.55
N GLY A 322 -12.96 23.17 0.60
CA GLY A 322 -14.31 22.84 1.06
C GLY A 322 -14.43 21.48 1.77
N LYS A 323 -13.32 20.75 1.97
CA LYS A 323 -13.34 19.51 2.75
C LYS A 323 -12.84 19.76 4.17
N PRO A 324 -13.65 19.45 5.22
CA PRO A 324 -13.25 19.61 6.61
C PRO A 324 -12.25 18.50 7.01
N ILE A 325 -11.28 18.93 7.79
CA ILE A 325 -10.36 18.06 8.54
C ILE A 325 -10.50 18.41 10.00
N PHE A 326 -10.91 17.45 10.80
CA PHE A 326 -11.01 17.59 12.24
C PHE A 326 -9.65 17.43 12.88
N VAL A 327 -9.30 18.37 13.73
CA VAL A 327 -8.11 18.28 14.59
C VAL A 327 -8.56 17.76 15.94
N VAL A 328 -8.05 16.60 16.35
CA VAL A 328 -8.46 15.97 17.61
C VAL A 328 -7.27 15.71 18.53
N THR A 329 -7.52 15.68 19.83
CA THR A 329 -6.50 15.32 20.82
C THR A 329 -6.42 13.81 20.99
N VAL A 330 -5.19 13.26 20.93
CA VAL A 330 -4.88 11.85 21.15
C VAL A 330 -3.76 11.76 22.18
N GLY A 331 -4.11 11.61 23.44
CA GLY A 331 -3.14 11.76 24.55
C GLY A 331 -2.57 13.17 24.57
N THR A 332 -1.26 13.32 24.40
CA THR A 332 -0.57 14.63 24.31
C THR A 332 -0.42 15.15 22.87
N ASN A 333 -0.87 14.39 21.88
CA ASN A 333 -0.69 14.72 20.46
C ASN A 333 -1.95 15.30 19.84
N SER A 334 -1.78 15.96 18.69
CA SER A 334 -2.84 16.40 17.81
C SER A 334 -2.86 15.52 16.56
N CYS A 335 -4.05 15.08 16.13
CA CYS A 335 -4.24 14.23 14.97
C CYS A 335 -5.27 14.84 14.01
N ASN A 336 -4.94 14.87 12.71
CA ASN A 336 -5.84 15.34 11.67
C ASN A 336 -6.68 14.18 11.13
N VAL A 337 -8.01 14.33 11.11
CA VAL A 337 -8.96 13.28 10.78
C VAL A 337 -9.99 13.79 9.77
N ALA A 338 -10.11 13.10 8.63
CA ALA A 338 -11.22 13.34 7.70
C ALA A 338 -12.48 12.61 8.20
N ILE A 339 -13.65 13.21 8.04
CA ILE A 339 -14.94 12.58 8.38
C ILE A 339 -15.53 11.86 7.15
N GLU A 340 -16.23 10.76 7.37
CA GLU A 340 -17.01 10.05 6.34
C GLU A 340 -18.15 10.93 5.80
N GLY A 341 -18.57 10.65 4.56
CA GLY A 341 -19.67 11.36 3.91
C GLY A 341 -19.24 12.15 2.69
N ASP A 342 -20.20 12.75 2.03
CA ASP A 342 -19.94 13.60 0.87
C ASP A 342 -19.46 15.00 1.29
N LYS A 343 -18.67 15.60 0.43
CA LYS A 343 -18.04 16.89 0.68
C LYS A 343 -19.05 18.02 0.92
N ALA A 344 -20.16 18.00 0.17
CA ALA A 344 -21.15 19.09 0.24
C ALA A 344 -21.88 19.06 1.60
N SER A 345 -22.29 17.89 2.06
CA SER A 345 -22.91 17.70 3.38
C SER A 345 -21.94 18.03 4.51
N ASN A 346 -20.66 17.71 4.36
CA ASN A 346 -19.65 17.94 5.38
C ASN A 346 -19.15 19.40 5.43
N ALA A 347 -19.43 20.23 4.41
CA ALA A 347 -18.97 21.63 4.35
C ALA A 347 -19.49 22.48 5.54
N ILE A 348 -20.62 22.12 6.14
CA ILE A 348 -21.18 22.78 7.31
C ILE A 348 -20.21 22.79 8.49
N TYR A 349 -19.37 21.75 8.64
CA TYR A 349 -18.38 21.68 9.72
C TYR A 349 -17.30 22.77 9.64
N LEU A 350 -17.04 23.31 8.44
CA LEU A 350 -16.14 24.45 8.27
C LEU A 350 -16.85 25.79 8.57
N THR A 351 -18.11 25.93 8.14
CA THR A 351 -18.89 27.15 8.32
C THR A 351 -19.21 27.39 9.80
N ASP A 352 -19.66 26.35 10.49
CA ASP A 352 -20.16 26.39 11.86
C ASP A 352 -19.18 25.76 12.86
N LYS A 353 -17.88 25.78 12.55
CA LYS A 353 -16.86 25.04 13.29
C LYS A 353 -16.87 25.24 14.80
N TYR A 354 -17.24 26.43 15.26
CA TYR A 354 -17.29 26.75 16.69
C TYR A 354 -18.39 25.98 17.43
N GLU A 355 -19.40 25.48 16.73
CA GLU A 355 -20.44 24.62 17.32
C GLU A 355 -19.95 23.21 17.62
N TYR A 356 -18.86 22.77 16.96
CA TYR A 356 -18.33 21.43 17.07
C TYR A 356 -17.04 21.36 17.87
N ILE A 357 -16.29 22.45 18.00
CA ILE A 357 -15.09 22.49 18.84
C ILE A 357 -15.46 22.23 20.29
N GLY A 358 -14.74 21.32 20.94
CA GLY A 358 -15.01 20.87 22.30
C GLY A 358 -15.94 19.66 22.40
N LYS A 359 -16.68 19.32 21.35
CA LYS A 359 -17.41 18.03 21.23
C LYS A 359 -16.45 16.89 20.92
N TRP A 360 -16.97 15.68 20.81
CA TRP A 360 -16.20 14.47 20.59
C TRP A 360 -16.49 13.89 19.21
N LEU A 361 -15.43 13.49 18.50
CA LEU A 361 -15.51 12.76 17.24
C LEU A 361 -15.32 11.28 17.50
N SER A 362 -16.29 10.46 17.10
CA SER A 362 -16.14 9.02 17.01
C SER A 362 -15.24 8.73 15.82
N ILE A 363 -14.12 8.07 16.08
CA ILE A 363 -13.08 7.79 15.07
C ILE A 363 -12.83 6.29 15.01
N ARG A 364 -12.94 5.75 13.80
CA ARG A 364 -12.50 4.41 13.47
C ARG A 364 -11.03 4.47 13.02
N TYR A 365 -10.16 3.67 13.61
CA TYR A 365 -8.72 3.66 13.33
C TYR A 365 -8.13 2.26 13.49
N GLN A 366 -6.97 2.00 12.91
CA GLN A 366 -6.33 0.68 12.99
C GLN A 366 -5.63 0.48 14.31
N GLU A 367 -4.70 1.36 14.64
CA GLU A 367 -3.87 1.29 15.85
C GLU A 367 -3.32 2.67 16.20
N LYS A 368 -2.68 2.80 17.33
CA LYS A 368 -1.86 3.98 17.65
C LYS A 368 -0.43 3.74 17.14
N THR A 369 0.13 4.72 16.46
CA THR A 369 1.54 4.69 16.02
C THR A 369 2.48 4.75 17.21
N ARG A 370 3.77 4.48 17.02
CA ARG A 370 4.80 4.61 18.07
C ARG A 370 4.86 6.01 18.71
N HIS A 371 4.42 7.02 17.98
CA HIS A 371 4.32 8.40 18.48
C HIS A 371 2.97 8.72 19.13
N GLY A 372 2.09 7.73 19.30
CA GLY A 372 0.79 7.88 19.93
C GLY A 372 -0.33 8.42 19.03
N ASN A 373 -0.07 8.73 17.76
CA ASN A 373 -1.09 9.19 16.80
C ASN A 373 -1.92 8.02 16.27
N LEU A 374 -3.13 8.31 15.75
CA LEU A 374 -3.99 7.31 15.13
C LEU A 374 -3.48 6.94 13.74
N SER A 375 -3.45 5.65 13.43
CA SER A 375 -3.12 5.12 12.10
C SER A 375 -4.39 4.94 11.28
N PHE A 376 -4.45 5.53 10.08
CA PHE A 376 -5.60 5.52 9.18
C PHE A 376 -6.93 5.92 9.85
N PRO A 377 -6.97 7.07 10.54
CA PRO A 377 -8.18 7.52 11.23
C PRO A 377 -9.24 7.98 10.25
N VAL A 378 -10.49 7.61 10.53
CA VAL A 378 -11.68 8.06 9.80
C VAL A 378 -12.72 8.49 10.83
N GLY A 379 -13.13 9.75 10.80
CA GLY A 379 -14.23 10.25 11.64
C GLY A 379 -15.57 9.72 11.11
N GLU A 380 -16.41 9.23 12.00
CA GLU A 380 -17.71 8.65 11.66
C GLU A 380 -18.85 9.62 11.98
N TYR A 381 -18.91 10.08 13.20
CA TYR A 381 -19.94 11.03 13.67
C TYR A 381 -19.49 11.79 14.91
N ILE A 382 -20.16 12.92 15.18
CA ILE A 382 -19.88 13.76 16.32
C ILE A 382 -20.81 13.40 17.49
N ARG A 383 -20.24 13.37 18.68
CA ARG A 383 -20.95 13.06 19.93
C ARG A 383 -20.85 14.21 20.92
N GLU A 384 -21.90 14.37 21.71
CA GLU A 384 -21.90 15.21 22.89
C GLU A 384 -21.55 14.41 24.13
N GLY A 385 -20.69 14.92 24.97
CA GLY A 385 -20.24 14.22 26.15
C GLY A 385 -19.33 15.09 27.01
N LYS A 386 -18.99 14.56 28.16
CA LYS A 386 -18.06 15.15 29.13
C LYS A 386 -16.76 14.36 29.17
N GLU A 387 -15.76 14.94 29.76
CA GLU A 387 -14.48 14.35 30.07
C GLU A 387 -14.46 13.89 31.52
N ASP A 388 -14.00 12.67 31.80
CA ASP A 388 -13.73 12.21 33.17
C ASP A 388 -12.40 12.79 33.71
N GLU A 389 -12.04 12.43 34.93
CA GLU A 389 -10.79 12.87 35.58
C GLU A 389 -9.53 12.36 34.87
N ASP A 390 -9.65 11.28 34.09
CA ASP A 390 -8.57 10.68 33.31
C ASP A 390 -8.55 11.14 31.84
N GLY A 391 -9.47 12.05 31.45
CA GLY A 391 -9.56 12.57 30.08
C GLY A 391 -10.34 11.69 29.11
N ASN A 392 -11.12 10.69 29.59
CA ASN A 392 -11.91 9.81 28.74
C ASN A 392 -13.30 10.37 28.49
N PHE A 393 -13.91 9.95 27.40
CA PHE A 393 -15.27 10.33 27.01
C PHE A 393 -16.34 9.70 27.90
N ILE A 394 -17.23 10.53 28.44
CA ILE A 394 -18.49 10.12 29.09
C ILE A 394 -19.64 10.64 28.22
N PRO A 395 -20.54 9.77 27.70
CA PRO A 395 -21.69 10.22 26.93
C PRO A 395 -22.59 11.15 27.74
N SER A 396 -23.15 12.19 27.10
CA SER A 396 -24.29 12.90 27.64
C SER A 396 -25.52 11.98 27.54
N VAL A 397 -26.24 11.80 28.63
CA VAL A 397 -27.45 10.97 28.73
C VAL A 397 -28.58 11.63 27.94
#